data_604f60fc12fb7da8aecd29b0b5768a44
#
_entry.id   604f60fc12fb7da8aecd29b0b5768a44
#
_cell.length_a   1.000
_cell.length_b   1.000
_cell.length_c   1.000
_cell.angle_alpha   90.00
_cell.angle_beta   90.00
_cell.angle_gamma   90.00
#
_symmetry.space_group_name_H-M   'P 1'
#
loop_
_entity.id
_entity.type
_entity.pdbx_description
1 polymer ?
#
loop_
_entity_poly.entity_id
_entity_poly.type
_entity_poly.pdbx_seq_one_letter_code
_entity_poly.pdbx_strand_id
1 'polypeptide(L)'
;MMEQDYKLDSTFGWTYEDKPAGSCECVATMDASYGETLDDSKTIGDEGIGNPSGRKNDTSNAPIGVFDSGAGGLTVVRQIKRLLPNESVLYFGDTGRVPYGPRPQSQVREFSVQIAEFLRTKGAKAIIIACNTATAAGLEAVQKSFPGPVIGVIKPGAESAYAQAGACRRIGLIATQGTVTSGVYDKELASLGYALPLIKEACPDFVTLVEAGMQDQSAIEDAVKRYMGLFHESQVDVLILGCTHFPLLAEEIKKELPGAVLIDPAIQTVMVMKEILKENGILAVPDIKPVYRFFCSGDPDSFSRSLNLILGSNDYSVDHVTL
;
A
#
# COMPACT_ATOMS: atom_id res chain seq x y z
N MET A 1 -12.34 9.04 -19.60
CA MET A 1 -11.95 7.61 -19.48
C MET A 1 -10.74 7.43 -20.37
N MET A 2 -9.54 7.71 -19.86
CA MET A 2 -8.28 7.42 -20.53
C MET A 2 -7.58 6.34 -19.72
N GLU A 3 -7.57 5.12 -20.26
CA GLU A 3 -6.73 4.04 -19.80
C GLU A 3 -5.27 4.43 -20.04
N GLN A 4 -4.50 4.62 -18.97
CA GLN A 4 -3.06 4.65 -19.07
C GLN A 4 -2.59 3.20 -19.17
N ASP A 5 -2.30 2.74 -20.40
CA ASP A 5 -1.69 1.46 -20.67
C ASP A 5 -0.23 1.46 -20.18
N TYR A 6 0.01 0.84 -19.04
CA TYR A 6 1.35 0.46 -18.62
C TYR A 6 1.71 -0.87 -19.27
N LYS A 7 2.57 -0.85 -20.30
CA LYS A 7 3.16 -2.06 -20.86
C LYS A 7 4.23 -2.59 -19.91
N LEU A 8 4.00 -3.79 -19.38
CA LEU A 8 5.01 -4.60 -18.70
C LEU A 8 5.90 -5.26 -19.74
N ASP A 9 7.19 -4.95 -19.75
CA ASP A 9 8.19 -5.76 -20.43
C ASP A 9 8.72 -6.82 -19.45
N SER A 10 9.02 -8.02 -19.95
CA SER A 10 9.29 -9.26 -19.21
C SER A 10 10.70 -9.34 -18.58
N THR A 11 11.40 -8.24 -18.52
CA THR A 11 12.69 -8.10 -17.84
C THR A 11 12.62 -6.89 -16.93
N PHE A 12 12.95 -7.05 -15.65
CA PHE A 12 13.04 -6.01 -14.65
C PHE A 12 13.78 -4.76 -15.18
N GLY A 13 13.04 -3.87 -15.83
CA GLY A 13 13.59 -2.66 -16.40
C GLY A 13 12.46 -1.80 -16.94
N TRP A 14 12.14 -0.73 -16.24
CA TRP A 14 11.26 0.30 -16.76
C TRP A 14 12.01 1.06 -17.86
N THR A 15 11.66 0.86 -19.13
CA THR A 15 12.14 1.73 -20.22
C THR A 15 11.18 2.89 -20.38
N TYR A 16 11.68 4.08 -20.14
CA TYR A 16 11.03 5.36 -20.42
C TYR A 16 11.52 5.88 -21.77
N GLU A 17 10.60 6.23 -22.69
CA GLU A 17 10.96 6.98 -23.88
C GLU A 17 11.27 8.44 -23.52
N ASP A 18 12.49 8.85 -23.81
CA ASP A 18 13.03 10.19 -23.53
C ASP A 18 12.21 11.31 -24.17
N LYS A 19 11.83 12.29 -23.32
CA LYS A 19 11.65 13.67 -23.78
C LYS A 19 12.77 14.55 -23.19
N PRO A 20 13.38 15.43 -23.97
CA PRO A 20 14.55 16.19 -23.54
C PRO A 20 14.18 17.26 -22.54
N ALA A 21 14.64 17.13 -21.30
CA ALA A 21 14.73 18.20 -20.33
C ALA A 21 16.16 18.24 -19.81
N GLY A 22 16.72 19.41 -19.77
CA GLY A 22 18.12 19.77 -19.51
C GLY A 22 18.95 18.82 -18.66
N SER A 23 20.09 18.50 -19.18
CA SER A 23 21.19 17.71 -18.67
C SER A 23 21.32 17.62 -17.15
N CYS A 24 20.91 16.48 -16.59
CA CYS A 24 21.50 15.91 -15.40
C CYS A 24 21.73 14.41 -15.71
N GLU A 25 22.95 14.06 -16.08
CA GLU A 25 23.36 12.67 -16.28
C GLU A 25 23.53 12.01 -14.90
N CYS A 26 22.50 11.34 -14.43
CA CYS A 26 22.61 10.40 -13.32
C CYS A 26 22.29 9.01 -13.83
N VAL A 27 23.31 8.27 -14.22
CA VAL A 27 23.20 6.82 -14.51
C VAL A 27 23.14 6.11 -13.17
N ALA A 28 21.95 5.65 -12.76
CA ALA A 28 21.79 4.74 -11.64
C ALA A 28 22.05 3.31 -12.14
N THR A 29 23.25 2.81 -11.94
CA THR A 29 23.52 1.37 -12.03
C THR A 29 23.02 0.73 -10.74
N MET A 30 21.88 0.05 -10.79
CA MET A 30 21.48 -0.86 -9.72
C MET A 30 22.32 -2.12 -9.83
N ASP A 31 23.22 -2.30 -8.86
CA ASP A 31 23.95 -3.54 -8.65
C ASP A 31 23.02 -4.54 -7.94
N ALA A 32 22.74 -5.64 -8.61
CA ALA A 32 21.92 -6.72 -8.09
C ALA A 32 22.79 -7.62 -7.20
N SER A 33 22.98 -7.27 -5.95
CA SER A 33 23.62 -8.12 -4.95
C SER A 33 22.70 -8.39 -3.76
N TYR A 34 21.73 -9.28 -3.97
CA TYR A 34 21.11 -10.09 -2.94
C TYR A 34 21.40 -11.54 -3.30
N GLY A 35 22.48 -12.07 -2.76
CA GLY A 35 22.82 -13.48 -2.88
C GLY A 35 24.08 -13.78 -2.12
N GLU A 36 23.96 -14.85 -1.34
CA GLU A 36 25.05 -15.70 -0.85
C GLU A 36 25.66 -15.36 0.50
N THR A 37 25.21 -16.16 1.49
CA THR A 37 26.11 -17.16 2.07
C THR A 37 25.28 -18.26 2.76
N LEU A 38 25.15 -19.43 2.15
CA LEU A 38 24.92 -20.68 2.88
C LEU A 38 25.98 -21.67 2.43
N ASP A 39 26.77 -22.08 3.39
CA ASP A 39 27.88 -23.02 3.35
C ASP A 39 27.39 -24.44 2.98
N ASP A 40 27.93 -24.96 1.90
CA ASP A 40 27.81 -26.36 1.49
C ASP A 40 28.80 -27.23 2.27
N SER A 41 28.31 -28.03 3.21
CA SER A 41 28.95 -29.31 3.51
C SER A 41 28.07 -30.19 4.40
N LYS A 42 27.42 -31.23 3.81
CA LYS A 42 27.55 -32.64 4.22
C LYS A 42 26.50 -33.51 3.51
N THR A 43 26.98 -34.23 2.53
CA THR A 43 26.40 -35.51 2.08
C THR A 43 26.55 -36.58 3.13
N ILE A 44 25.48 -37.31 3.45
CA ILE A 44 25.49 -38.79 3.64
C ILE A 44 24.03 -39.26 3.41
N GLY A 45 23.88 -40.28 2.55
CA GLY A 45 22.61 -40.92 2.23
C GLY A 45 22.07 -41.81 3.34
N ASP A 46 20.79 -42.03 3.31
CA ASP A 46 20.25 -43.40 3.53
C ASP A 46 18.85 -43.50 2.91
N GLU A 47 18.63 -44.63 2.25
CA GLU A 47 17.34 -45.04 1.62
C GLU A 47 16.38 -45.49 2.71
N GLY A 48 15.10 -45.04 2.63
CA GLY A 48 14.09 -45.53 3.56
C GLY A 48 12.68 -45.10 3.23
N ILE A 49 12.02 -45.87 2.38
CA ILE A 49 10.58 -46.19 2.37
C ILE A 49 9.57 -45.03 2.51
N GLY A 50 8.84 -44.81 1.43
CA GLY A 50 7.79 -43.83 1.25
C GLY A 50 6.67 -43.85 2.29
N ASN A 51 6.27 -42.64 2.67
CA ASN A 51 4.97 -42.37 3.23
C ASN A 51 4.25 -41.32 2.32
N PRO A 52 3.19 -41.71 1.59
CA PRO A 52 2.49 -40.83 0.66
C PRO A 52 1.36 -40.07 1.37
N SER A 53 1.69 -39.11 2.25
CA SER A 53 0.69 -38.18 2.81
C SER A 53 1.32 -36.96 3.48
N GLY A 54 2.35 -36.39 2.90
CA GLY A 54 2.89 -35.07 3.26
C GLY A 54 2.30 -34.01 2.34
N ARG A 55 0.98 -33.82 2.27
CA ARG A 55 0.44 -32.56 1.77
C ARG A 55 0.88 -31.48 2.78
N LYS A 56 1.91 -30.70 2.47
CA LYS A 56 2.05 -29.36 3.03
C LYS A 56 0.66 -28.75 2.88
N ASN A 57 0.07 -28.22 3.96
CA ASN A 57 -1.19 -27.53 3.88
C ASN A 57 -1.07 -26.50 2.75
N ASP A 58 -1.77 -26.76 1.66
CA ASP A 58 -1.77 -25.87 0.51
C ASP A 58 -2.53 -24.61 0.90
N THR A 59 -1.78 -23.57 1.31
CA THR A 59 -2.34 -22.29 1.70
C THR A 59 -2.45 -21.31 0.53
N SER A 60 -2.16 -21.76 -0.70
CA SER A 60 -2.16 -20.88 -1.88
C SER A 60 -3.51 -20.18 -2.09
N ASN A 61 -4.62 -20.87 -1.79
CA ASN A 61 -5.97 -20.34 -1.93
C ASN A 61 -6.51 -19.62 -0.69
N ALA A 62 -5.72 -19.55 0.39
CA ALA A 62 -6.07 -18.76 1.55
C ALA A 62 -6.04 -17.25 1.19
N PRO A 63 -6.88 -16.43 1.82
CA PRO A 63 -7.02 -15.02 1.45
C PRO A 63 -5.82 -14.15 1.89
N ILE A 64 -5.61 -13.04 1.18
CA ILE A 64 -4.77 -11.95 1.66
C ILE A 64 -5.60 -11.13 2.65
N GLY A 65 -5.08 -10.92 3.86
CA GLY A 65 -5.63 -9.97 4.82
C GLY A 65 -5.19 -8.55 4.46
N VAL A 66 -6.13 -7.62 4.38
CA VAL A 66 -5.87 -6.20 4.16
C VAL A 66 -6.56 -5.42 5.26
N PHE A 67 -5.88 -4.47 5.88
CA PHE A 67 -6.55 -3.61 6.85
C PHE A 67 -6.14 -2.13 6.74
N ASP A 68 -7.07 -1.30 7.16
CA ASP A 68 -6.94 0.16 7.21
C ASP A 68 -7.66 0.73 8.44
N SER A 69 -7.40 1.97 8.79
CA SER A 69 -8.17 2.69 9.82
C SER A 69 -9.64 2.90 9.45
N GLY A 70 -9.97 2.86 8.16
CA GLY A 70 -11.32 3.14 7.66
C GLY A 70 -11.63 2.41 6.36
N ALA A 71 -12.31 3.11 5.44
CA ALA A 71 -12.66 2.59 4.12
C ALA A 71 -11.61 2.90 3.04
N GLY A 72 -10.68 3.83 3.30
CA GLY A 72 -9.70 4.28 2.30
C GLY A 72 -8.84 3.14 1.74
N GLY A 73 -8.47 2.17 2.57
CA GLY A 73 -7.69 1.00 2.15
C GLY A 73 -8.37 0.08 1.13
N LEU A 74 -9.65 0.28 0.83
CA LEU A 74 -10.33 -0.37 -0.30
C LEU A 74 -9.70 -0.01 -1.65
N THR A 75 -8.95 1.10 -1.73
CA THR A 75 -8.10 1.43 -2.90
C THR A 75 -7.05 0.35 -3.13
N VAL A 76 -6.45 -0.22 -2.08
CA VAL A 76 -5.52 -1.36 -2.17
C VAL A 76 -6.26 -2.62 -2.64
N VAL A 77 -7.47 -2.88 -2.11
CA VAL A 77 -8.30 -4.02 -2.56
C VAL A 77 -8.64 -3.89 -4.05
N ARG A 78 -8.95 -2.68 -4.52
CA ARG A 78 -9.15 -2.41 -5.96
C ARG A 78 -7.93 -2.80 -6.79
N GLN A 79 -6.72 -2.50 -6.32
CA GLN A 79 -5.50 -2.91 -7.02
C GLN A 79 -5.26 -4.44 -6.94
N ILE A 80 -5.57 -5.09 -5.81
CA ILE A 80 -5.52 -6.56 -5.72
C ILE A 80 -6.44 -7.19 -6.76
N LYS A 81 -7.69 -6.74 -6.86
CA LYS A 81 -8.65 -7.23 -7.87
C LYS A 81 -8.13 -7.10 -9.30
N ARG A 82 -7.38 -6.02 -9.58
CA ARG A 82 -6.83 -5.74 -10.91
C ARG A 82 -5.57 -6.55 -11.20
N LEU A 83 -4.61 -6.61 -10.27
CA LEU A 83 -3.25 -7.13 -10.48
C LEU A 83 -3.11 -8.59 -10.04
N LEU A 84 -3.97 -9.06 -9.17
CA LEU A 84 -4.01 -10.40 -8.58
C LEU A 84 -5.44 -10.96 -8.61
N PRO A 85 -6.05 -11.13 -9.81
CA PRO A 85 -7.48 -11.40 -9.94
C PRO A 85 -7.93 -12.76 -9.37
N ASN A 86 -6.99 -13.66 -9.05
CA ASN A 86 -7.28 -14.97 -8.44
C ASN A 86 -7.17 -14.97 -6.91
N GLU A 87 -6.67 -13.88 -6.31
CA GLU A 87 -6.49 -13.79 -4.87
C GLU A 87 -7.80 -13.45 -4.15
N SER A 88 -8.14 -14.25 -3.14
CA SER A 88 -9.18 -13.93 -2.17
C SER A 88 -8.71 -12.86 -1.18
N VAL A 89 -9.62 -12.04 -0.66
CA VAL A 89 -9.30 -10.94 0.26
C VAL A 89 -10.22 -10.96 1.48
N LEU A 90 -9.60 -10.78 2.65
CA LEU A 90 -10.28 -10.39 3.89
C LEU A 90 -9.90 -8.94 4.16
N TYR A 91 -10.86 -8.04 4.12
CA TYR A 91 -10.63 -6.63 4.44
C TYR A 91 -11.17 -6.30 5.83
N PHE A 92 -10.41 -5.56 6.62
CA PHE A 92 -10.86 -5.01 7.89
C PHE A 92 -10.69 -3.49 7.89
N GLY A 93 -11.82 -2.75 7.99
CA GLY A 93 -11.85 -1.30 8.17
C GLY A 93 -12.14 -0.95 9.64
N ASP A 94 -11.17 -0.34 10.33
CA ASP A 94 -11.31 -0.02 11.76
C ASP A 94 -12.07 1.29 12.01
N THR A 95 -13.24 1.40 11.40
CA THR A 95 -14.07 2.60 11.37
C THR A 95 -14.61 3.03 12.74
N GLY A 96 -14.65 2.12 13.72
CA GLY A 96 -15.04 2.45 15.10
C GLY A 96 -13.96 3.17 15.89
N ARG A 97 -12.69 3.13 15.42
CA ARG A 97 -11.54 3.75 16.08
C ARG A 97 -10.85 4.84 15.25
N VAL A 98 -11.41 5.20 14.09
CA VAL A 98 -10.94 6.30 13.24
C VAL A 98 -11.13 7.67 13.94
N PRO A 99 -10.29 8.70 13.66
CA PRO A 99 -9.12 8.67 12.81
C PRO A 99 -7.86 8.19 13.56
N TYR A 100 -6.93 7.54 12.83
CA TYR A 100 -5.63 7.12 13.39
C TYR A 100 -4.59 8.24 13.42
N GLY A 101 -4.68 9.21 12.50
CA GLY A 101 -3.67 10.25 12.31
C GLY A 101 -3.29 11.04 13.58
N PRO A 102 -4.21 11.47 14.43
CA PRO A 102 -3.91 12.20 15.67
C PRO A 102 -3.59 11.30 16.88
N ARG A 103 -3.71 9.96 16.75
CA ARG A 103 -3.53 9.05 17.89
C ARG A 103 -2.06 8.81 18.22
N PRO A 104 -1.73 8.49 19.49
CA PRO A 104 -0.40 8.01 19.85
C PRO A 104 -0.01 6.75 19.05
N GLN A 105 1.23 6.69 18.59
CA GLN A 105 1.72 5.54 17.81
C GLN A 105 1.60 4.19 18.55
N SER A 106 1.76 4.21 19.90
CA SER A 106 1.58 3.00 20.72
C SER A 106 0.16 2.43 20.60
N GLN A 107 -0.85 3.28 20.59
CA GLN A 107 -2.25 2.89 20.47
C GLN A 107 -2.54 2.33 19.06
N VAL A 108 -2.05 3.01 18.01
CA VAL A 108 -2.22 2.53 16.63
C VAL A 108 -1.50 1.19 16.42
N ARG A 109 -0.34 1.00 17.03
CA ARG A 109 0.39 -0.28 17.03
C ARG A 109 -0.42 -1.40 17.66
N GLU A 110 -1.02 -1.16 18.81
CA GLU A 110 -1.90 -2.12 19.49
C GLU A 110 -3.09 -2.53 18.61
N PHE A 111 -3.77 -1.56 18.03
CA PHE A 111 -4.87 -1.81 17.10
C PHE A 111 -4.42 -2.65 15.89
N SER A 112 -3.27 -2.32 15.32
CA SER A 112 -2.71 -3.06 14.18
C SER A 112 -2.46 -4.54 14.50
N VAL A 113 -1.94 -4.84 15.69
CA VAL A 113 -1.71 -6.22 16.15
C VAL A 113 -3.04 -6.95 16.38
N GLN A 114 -4.04 -6.31 17.01
CA GLN A 114 -5.37 -6.89 17.22
C GLN A 114 -6.04 -7.25 15.88
N ILE A 115 -5.98 -6.36 14.90
CA ILE A 115 -6.56 -6.61 13.57
C ILE A 115 -5.82 -7.72 12.84
N ALA A 116 -4.49 -7.73 12.90
CA ALA A 116 -3.69 -8.79 12.29
C ALA A 116 -4.00 -10.17 12.89
N GLU A 117 -4.19 -10.24 14.20
CA GLU A 117 -4.61 -11.47 14.88
C GLU A 117 -6.02 -11.90 14.45
N PHE A 118 -6.96 -10.97 14.35
CA PHE A 118 -8.29 -11.28 13.82
C PHE A 118 -8.20 -11.86 12.39
N LEU A 119 -7.45 -11.21 11.48
CA LEU A 119 -7.27 -11.70 10.11
C LEU A 119 -6.60 -13.09 10.08
N ARG A 120 -5.64 -13.33 10.99
CA ARG A 120 -5.01 -14.65 11.17
C ARG A 120 -6.05 -15.71 11.54
N THR A 121 -6.93 -15.42 12.51
CA THR A 121 -7.99 -16.37 12.91
C THR A 121 -9.01 -16.64 11.81
N LYS A 122 -9.14 -15.73 10.84
CA LYS A 122 -9.97 -15.90 9.63
C LYS A 122 -9.23 -16.61 8.49
N GLY A 123 -7.96 -16.99 8.69
CA GLY A 123 -7.19 -17.80 7.75
C GLY A 123 -6.40 -17.00 6.73
N ALA A 124 -6.09 -15.72 6.99
CA ALA A 124 -5.24 -14.94 6.11
C ALA A 124 -3.84 -15.58 5.98
N LYS A 125 -3.34 -15.73 4.73
CA LYS A 125 -1.99 -16.24 4.42
C LYS A 125 -0.91 -15.17 4.45
N ALA A 126 -1.28 -13.92 4.21
CA ALA A 126 -0.40 -12.75 4.18
C ALA A 126 -1.18 -11.53 4.62
N ILE A 127 -0.50 -10.45 5.03
CA ILE A 127 -1.14 -9.19 5.41
C ILE A 127 -0.56 -8.01 4.63
N ILE A 128 -1.45 -7.13 4.15
CA ILE A 128 -1.14 -5.78 3.67
C ILE A 128 -1.70 -4.76 4.66
N ILE A 129 -0.84 -3.94 5.25
CA ILE A 129 -1.23 -2.78 6.04
C ILE A 129 -1.45 -1.61 5.08
N ALA A 130 -2.70 -1.36 4.69
CA ALA A 130 -3.05 -0.33 3.72
C ALA A 130 -2.89 1.10 4.28
N CYS A 131 -3.15 1.28 5.57
CA CYS A 131 -3.04 2.56 6.26
C CYS A 131 -1.59 2.99 6.45
N ASN A 132 -1.21 4.18 5.95
CA ASN A 132 0.13 4.73 6.17
C ASN A 132 0.44 4.96 7.65
N THR A 133 -0.52 5.50 8.42
CA THR A 133 -0.37 5.71 9.86
C THR A 133 -0.17 4.38 10.61
N ALA A 134 -0.94 3.35 10.26
CA ALA A 134 -0.78 2.02 10.84
C ALA A 134 0.53 1.34 10.41
N THR A 135 0.96 1.52 9.16
CA THR A 135 2.27 1.06 8.68
C THR A 135 3.40 1.68 9.49
N ALA A 136 3.38 3.01 9.65
CA ALA A 136 4.42 3.73 10.41
C ALA A 136 4.50 3.30 11.88
N ALA A 137 3.35 3.02 12.51
CA ALA A 137 3.28 2.71 13.93
C ALA A 137 3.44 1.21 14.25
N GLY A 138 2.94 0.33 13.38
CA GLY A 138 2.66 -1.06 13.72
C GLY A 138 3.33 -2.13 12.86
N LEU A 139 3.94 -1.79 11.72
CA LEU A 139 4.46 -2.79 10.77
C LEU A 139 5.37 -3.83 11.43
N GLU A 140 6.39 -3.40 12.17
CA GLU A 140 7.31 -4.30 12.86
C GLU A 140 6.60 -5.22 13.88
N ALA A 141 5.63 -4.68 14.63
CA ALA A 141 4.91 -5.46 15.63
C ALA A 141 4.03 -6.53 14.98
N VAL A 142 3.36 -6.19 13.89
CA VAL A 142 2.55 -7.14 13.10
C VAL A 142 3.46 -8.20 12.46
N GLN A 143 4.61 -7.83 11.89
CA GLN A 143 5.57 -8.78 11.34
C GLN A 143 6.09 -9.79 12.38
N LYS A 144 6.25 -9.35 13.65
CA LYS A 144 6.67 -10.24 14.75
C LYS A 144 5.56 -11.17 15.23
N SER A 145 4.29 -10.80 15.08
CA SER A 145 3.14 -11.55 15.61
C SER A 145 2.43 -12.42 14.57
N PHE A 146 2.54 -12.09 13.29
CA PHE A 146 1.89 -12.83 12.20
C PHE A 146 2.86 -13.83 11.54
N PRO A 147 2.45 -15.10 11.35
CA PRO A 147 3.36 -16.16 10.90
C PRO A 147 3.68 -16.14 9.40
N GLY A 148 2.98 -15.34 8.61
CA GLY A 148 3.14 -15.21 7.16
C GLY A 148 3.74 -13.87 6.75
N PRO A 149 3.84 -13.61 5.45
CA PRO A 149 4.32 -12.33 4.93
C PRO A 149 3.46 -11.15 5.38
N VAL A 150 4.11 -10.06 5.79
CA VAL A 150 3.45 -8.79 6.15
C VAL A 150 4.19 -7.64 5.49
N ILE A 151 3.47 -6.83 4.74
CA ILE A 151 3.99 -5.59 4.17
C ILE A 151 3.10 -4.40 4.52
N GLY A 152 3.70 -3.21 4.53
CA GLY A 152 2.99 -1.94 4.61
C GLY A 152 3.20 -1.12 3.35
N VAL A 153 2.42 -0.07 3.19
CA VAL A 153 2.41 0.76 1.96
C VAL A 153 3.56 1.76 1.87
N ILE A 154 4.26 2.07 2.97
CA ILE A 154 5.25 3.17 3.00
C ILE A 154 6.49 2.84 2.17
N LYS A 155 7.14 1.70 2.41
CA LYS A 155 8.36 1.32 1.69
C LYS A 155 8.12 1.20 0.18
N PRO A 156 7.10 0.45 -0.31
CA PRO A 156 6.80 0.40 -1.74
C PRO A 156 6.49 1.78 -2.35
N GLY A 157 5.79 2.64 -1.59
CA GLY A 157 5.51 4.02 -2.02
C GLY A 157 6.78 4.87 -2.16
N ALA A 158 7.71 4.76 -1.20
CA ALA A 158 9.00 5.45 -1.25
C ALA A 158 9.89 4.96 -2.41
N GLU A 159 9.94 3.63 -2.62
CA GLU A 159 10.65 3.01 -3.75
C GLU A 159 10.10 3.49 -5.10
N SER A 160 8.78 3.53 -5.26
CA SER A 160 8.13 4.04 -6.46
C SER A 160 8.42 5.53 -6.69
N ALA A 161 8.38 6.35 -5.63
CA ALA A 161 8.70 7.77 -5.73
C ALA A 161 10.16 8.00 -6.11
N TYR A 162 11.09 7.27 -5.50
CA TYR A 162 12.50 7.36 -5.82
C TYR A 162 12.81 6.90 -7.25
N ALA A 163 12.17 5.84 -7.72
CA ALA A 163 12.30 5.37 -9.10
C ALA A 163 11.88 6.43 -10.13
N GLN A 164 10.87 7.25 -9.80
CA GLN A 164 10.42 8.35 -10.66
C GLN A 164 11.28 9.61 -10.53
N ALA A 165 11.77 9.89 -9.33
CA ALA A 165 12.53 11.12 -9.03
C ALA A 165 14.03 10.96 -9.33
N GLY A 166 14.60 9.78 -9.11
CA GLY A 166 16.04 9.60 -9.05
C GLY A 166 16.65 10.45 -7.93
N ALA A 167 17.91 10.81 -8.07
CA ALA A 167 18.63 11.63 -7.09
C ALA A 167 18.41 13.14 -7.23
N CYS A 168 17.82 13.62 -8.31
CA CYS A 168 17.83 15.03 -8.71
C CYS A 168 16.47 15.72 -8.62
N ARG A 169 15.35 15.00 -8.71
CA ARG A 169 14.00 15.57 -8.68
C ARG A 169 13.48 15.70 -7.26
N ARG A 170 12.68 16.71 -7.01
CA ARG A 170 12.11 16.97 -5.68
C ARG A 170 10.90 16.10 -5.41
N ILE A 171 10.96 15.35 -4.31
CA ILE A 171 9.84 14.54 -3.83
C ILE A 171 9.06 15.31 -2.77
N GLY A 172 7.74 15.34 -2.93
CA GLY A 172 6.77 15.79 -1.95
C GLY A 172 5.99 14.63 -1.33
N LEU A 173 5.47 14.84 -0.15
CA LEU A 173 4.59 13.91 0.58
C LEU A 173 3.39 14.67 1.15
N ILE A 174 2.20 14.29 0.77
CA ILE A 174 0.99 14.63 1.51
C ILE A 174 0.53 13.41 2.31
N ALA A 175 0.19 13.60 3.58
CA ALA A 175 -0.18 12.49 4.46
C ALA A 175 -1.03 12.97 5.65
N THR A 176 -1.37 12.05 6.55
CA THR A 176 -1.91 12.42 7.86
C THR A 176 -0.78 12.96 8.76
N GLN A 177 -1.17 13.72 9.81
CA GLN A 177 -0.20 14.24 10.77
C GLN A 177 0.69 13.14 11.39
N GLY A 178 0.10 12.00 11.75
CA GLY A 178 0.84 10.88 12.34
C GLY A 178 1.89 10.29 11.37
N THR A 179 1.57 10.20 10.09
CA THR A 179 2.52 9.74 9.06
C THR A 179 3.65 10.75 8.86
N VAL A 180 3.33 12.04 8.74
CA VAL A 180 4.33 13.12 8.59
C VAL A 180 5.29 13.12 9.78
N THR A 181 4.74 13.10 11.01
CA THR A 181 5.53 13.17 12.25
C THR A 181 6.39 11.93 12.49
N SER A 182 5.99 10.76 11.95
CA SER A 182 6.75 9.51 12.12
C SER A 182 8.14 9.54 11.48
N GLY A 183 8.32 10.34 10.42
CA GLY A 183 9.56 10.40 9.66
C GLY A 183 9.92 9.11 8.91
N VAL A 184 8.99 8.16 8.77
CA VAL A 184 9.29 6.85 8.13
C VAL A 184 9.57 7.02 6.64
N TYR A 185 8.83 7.88 5.92
CA TYR A 185 9.14 8.17 4.52
C TYR A 185 10.52 8.79 4.33
N ASP A 186 10.93 9.69 5.25
CA ASP A 186 12.28 10.29 5.23
C ASP A 186 13.37 9.21 5.34
N LYS A 187 13.17 8.25 6.26
CA LYS A 187 14.11 7.14 6.46
C LYS A 187 14.16 6.20 5.26
N GLU A 188 13.00 5.82 4.72
CA GLU A 188 12.93 4.94 3.55
C GLU A 188 13.60 5.58 2.32
N LEU A 189 13.31 6.84 2.03
CA LEU A 189 13.93 7.57 0.92
C LEU A 189 15.45 7.74 1.12
N ALA A 190 15.89 8.06 2.35
CA ALA A 190 17.31 8.15 2.67
C ALA A 190 18.03 6.81 2.49
N SER A 191 17.39 5.69 2.85
CA SER A 191 17.95 4.34 2.64
C SER A 191 18.14 3.98 1.17
N LEU A 192 17.35 4.60 0.28
CA LEU A 192 17.46 4.46 -1.18
C LEU A 192 18.50 5.41 -1.79
N GLY A 193 19.14 6.27 -0.99
CA GLY A 193 20.12 7.25 -1.46
C GLY A 193 19.54 8.62 -1.86
N TYR A 194 18.28 8.89 -1.55
CA TYR A 194 17.69 10.21 -1.80
C TYR A 194 18.22 11.21 -0.77
N ALA A 195 18.98 12.20 -1.25
CA ALA A 195 19.69 13.17 -0.41
C ALA A 195 19.00 14.54 -0.28
N LEU A 196 17.99 14.81 -1.11
CA LEU A 196 17.25 16.08 -1.02
C LEU A 196 16.24 16.06 0.13
N PRO A 197 15.90 17.23 0.71
CA PRO A 197 14.83 17.29 1.71
C PRO A 197 13.49 16.84 1.16
N LEU A 198 12.80 15.95 1.88
CA LEU A 198 11.42 15.59 1.57
C LEU A 198 10.49 16.74 1.98
N ILE A 199 9.74 17.30 1.02
CA ILE A 199 8.77 18.37 1.26
C ILE A 199 7.46 17.71 1.73
N LYS A 200 7.00 18.08 2.95
CA LYS A 200 5.90 17.34 3.60
C LYS A 200 4.80 18.29 4.07
N GLU A 201 3.55 17.86 3.85
CA GLU A 201 2.38 18.56 4.37
C GLU A 201 1.37 17.57 4.94
N ALA A 202 0.83 17.89 6.12
CA ALA A 202 -0.28 17.15 6.70
C ALA A 202 -1.60 17.74 6.18
N CYS A 203 -2.45 16.89 5.58
CA CYS A 203 -3.70 17.31 4.94
C CYS A 203 -4.92 16.65 5.62
N PRO A 204 -5.27 17.03 6.87
CA PRO A 204 -6.37 16.40 7.61
C PRO A 204 -7.72 16.60 6.93
N ASP A 205 -7.96 17.74 6.29
CA ASP A 205 -9.24 18.05 5.65
C ASP A 205 -9.54 17.09 4.49
N PHE A 206 -8.53 16.59 3.79
CA PHE A 206 -8.72 15.62 2.72
C PHE A 206 -9.38 14.33 3.20
N VAL A 207 -9.01 13.86 4.39
CA VAL A 207 -9.64 12.67 4.99
C VAL A 207 -11.12 12.94 5.24
N THR A 208 -11.43 14.08 5.88
CA THR A 208 -12.80 14.47 6.23
C THR A 208 -13.68 14.62 4.99
N LEU A 209 -13.18 15.29 3.95
CA LEU A 209 -13.91 15.51 2.70
C LEU A 209 -14.20 14.20 1.96
N VAL A 210 -13.25 13.28 1.94
CA VAL A 210 -13.44 11.97 1.31
C VAL A 210 -14.41 11.10 2.10
N GLU A 211 -14.30 11.07 3.43
CA GLU A 211 -15.22 10.31 4.29
C GLU A 211 -16.66 10.87 4.25
N ALA A 212 -16.81 12.19 4.01
CA ALA A 212 -18.11 12.80 3.75
C ALA A 212 -18.69 12.47 2.35
N GLY A 213 -18.00 11.65 1.56
CA GLY A 213 -18.46 11.19 0.23
C GLY A 213 -18.19 12.18 -0.89
N MET A 214 -17.27 13.14 -0.72
CA MET A 214 -16.83 14.10 -1.75
C MET A 214 -17.99 14.94 -2.35
N GLN A 215 -18.98 15.30 -1.52
CA GLN A 215 -20.22 15.97 -1.98
C GLN A 215 -20.05 17.47 -2.21
N ASP A 216 -19.10 18.10 -1.53
CA ASP A 216 -18.82 19.54 -1.63
C ASP A 216 -17.57 19.78 -2.50
N GLN A 217 -17.81 19.95 -3.81
CA GLN A 217 -16.75 20.16 -4.78
C GLN A 217 -15.97 21.47 -4.51
N SER A 218 -16.64 22.53 -4.06
CA SER A 218 -15.97 23.80 -3.73
C SER A 218 -15.02 23.66 -2.55
N ALA A 219 -15.46 22.97 -1.49
CA ALA A 219 -14.59 22.70 -0.33
C ALA A 219 -13.37 21.83 -0.69
N ILE A 220 -13.54 20.89 -1.63
CA ILE A 220 -12.43 20.06 -2.14
C ILE A 220 -11.44 20.94 -2.89
N GLU A 221 -11.88 21.76 -3.84
CA GLU A 221 -11.03 22.65 -4.64
C GLU A 221 -10.27 23.63 -3.75
N ASP A 222 -10.91 24.26 -2.77
CA ASP A 222 -10.32 25.16 -1.82
C ASP A 222 -9.24 24.48 -0.95
N ALA A 223 -9.52 23.27 -0.47
CA ALA A 223 -8.58 22.48 0.32
C ALA A 223 -7.37 22.05 -0.52
N VAL A 224 -7.58 21.57 -1.75
CA VAL A 224 -6.51 21.15 -2.66
C VAL A 224 -5.62 22.35 -2.98
N LYS A 225 -6.19 23.49 -3.38
CA LYS A 225 -5.43 24.70 -3.69
C LYS A 225 -4.58 25.16 -2.50
N ARG A 226 -5.14 25.15 -1.30
CA ARG A 226 -4.43 25.54 -0.07
C ARG A 226 -3.22 24.65 0.22
N TYR A 227 -3.39 23.30 0.16
CA TYR A 227 -2.30 22.37 0.46
C TYR A 227 -1.28 22.26 -0.66
N MET A 228 -1.71 22.37 -1.93
CA MET A 228 -0.78 22.26 -3.07
C MET A 228 0.11 23.48 -3.25
N GLY A 229 -0.21 24.63 -2.65
CA GLY A 229 0.61 25.85 -2.72
C GLY A 229 2.07 25.62 -2.32
N LEU A 230 2.32 24.91 -1.21
CA LEU A 230 3.68 24.57 -0.75
C LEU A 230 4.47 23.77 -1.81
N PHE A 231 3.84 22.81 -2.44
CA PHE A 231 4.48 21.93 -3.42
C PHE A 231 4.72 22.64 -4.75
N HIS A 232 3.84 23.55 -5.13
CA HIS A 232 4.02 24.42 -6.29
C HIS A 232 5.20 25.37 -6.10
N GLU A 233 5.26 26.08 -4.97
CA GLU A 233 6.38 26.99 -4.64
C GLU A 233 7.72 26.25 -4.53
N SER A 234 7.68 25.04 -4.02
CA SER A 234 8.86 24.19 -3.88
C SER A 234 9.23 23.43 -5.17
N GLN A 235 8.47 23.60 -6.25
CA GLN A 235 8.70 22.92 -7.53
C GLN A 235 8.85 21.39 -7.37
N VAL A 236 7.86 20.75 -6.74
CA VAL A 236 7.86 19.32 -6.54
C VAL A 236 7.58 18.60 -7.86
N ASP A 237 8.43 17.63 -8.21
CA ASP A 237 8.31 16.83 -9.43
C ASP A 237 7.54 15.52 -9.23
N VAL A 238 7.60 14.97 -8.01
CA VAL A 238 6.97 13.70 -7.64
C VAL A 238 6.26 13.87 -6.32
N LEU A 239 4.97 13.59 -6.26
CA LEU A 239 4.15 13.72 -5.05
C LEU A 239 3.61 12.39 -4.58
N ILE A 240 4.00 11.97 -3.36
CA ILE A 240 3.50 10.74 -2.73
C ILE A 240 2.15 11.03 -2.07
N LEU A 241 1.14 10.24 -2.43
CA LEU A 241 -0.18 10.25 -1.82
C LEU A 241 -0.17 9.35 -0.57
N GLY A 242 0.40 9.85 0.53
CA GLY A 242 0.69 9.11 1.77
C GLY A 242 -0.52 8.86 2.67
N CYS A 243 -1.71 8.78 2.10
CA CYS A 243 -2.95 8.38 2.76
C CYS A 243 -3.84 7.66 1.76
N THR A 244 -4.53 6.61 2.20
CA THR A 244 -5.42 5.78 1.37
C THR A 244 -6.62 6.52 0.79
N HIS A 245 -6.99 7.68 1.35
CA HIS A 245 -8.05 8.54 0.84
C HIS A 245 -7.58 9.43 -0.32
N PHE A 246 -6.31 9.80 -0.38
CA PHE A 246 -5.82 10.84 -1.28
C PHE A 246 -5.82 10.46 -2.78
N PRO A 247 -5.68 9.18 -3.18
CA PRO A 247 -5.88 8.78 -4.57
C PRO A 247 -7.27 9.13 -5.14
N LEU A 248 -8.28 9.31 -4.27
CA LEU A 248 -9.62 9.73 -4.68
C LEU A 248 -9.68 11.22 -5.07
N LEU A 249 -8.68 12.01 -4.66
CA LEU A 249 -8.52 13.44 -4.98
C LEU A 249 -7.45 13.67 -6.07
N ALA A 250 -6.97 12.59 -6.71
CA ALA A 250 -5.82 12.68 -7.64
C ALA A 250 -6.07 13.63 -8.82
N GLU A 251 -7.30 13.67 -9.35
CA GLU A 251 -7.65 14.56 -10.46
C GLU A 251 -7.59 16.03 -10.05
N GLU A 252 -8.10 16.39 -8.87
CA GLU A 252 -8.06 17.74 -8.32
C GLU A 252 -6.62 18.15 -7.99
N ILE A 253 -5.85 17.27 -7.36
CA ILE A 253 -4.42 17.50 -7.07
C ILE A 253 -3.64 17.73 -8.38
N LYS A 254 -3.95 16.95 -9.43
CA LYS A 254 -3.27 17.06 -10.72
C LYS A 254 -3.57 18.39 -11.43
N LYS A 255 -4.75 18.98 -11.24
CA LYS A 255 -5.07 20.31 -11.77
C LYS A 255 -4.18 21.40 -11.16
N GLU A 256 -3.89 21.33 -9.86
CA GLU A 256 -3.04 22.30 -9.15
C GLU A 256 -1.53 22.03 -9.35
N LEU A 257 -1.15 20.77 -9.59
CA LEU A 257 0.25 20.35 -9.83
C LEU A 257 0.38 19.56 -11.15
N PRO A 258 0.11 20.17 -12.31
CA PRO A 258 0.04 19.46 -13.59
C PRO A 258 1.38 18.82 -14.01
N GLY A 259 2.52 19.36 -13.54
CA GLY A 259 3.86 18.85 -13.82
C GLY A 259 4.28 17.68 -12.92
N ALA A 260 3.67 17.52 -11.75
CA ALA A 260 4.08 16.49 -10.79
C ALA A 260 3.58 15.09 -11.16
N VAL A 261 4.41 14.07 -10.95
CA VAL A 261 4.01 12.67 -11.00
C VAL A 261 3.39 12.29 -9.66
N LEU A 262 2.14 11.82 -9.66
CA LEU A 262 1.47 11.37 -8.44
C LEU A 262 1.78 9.88 -8.20
N ILE A 263 2.22 9.56 -6.99
CA ILE A 263 2.51 8.19 -6.57
C ILE A 263 1.39 7.69 -5.65
N ASP A 264 0.62 6.73 -6.12
CA ASP A 264 -0.29 5.93 -5.29
C ASP A 264 0.47 4.70 -4.76
N PRO A 265 0.78 4.60 -3.46
CA PRO A 265 1.52 3.49 -2.90
C PRO A 265 0.84 2.12 -3.07
N ALA A 266 -0.49 2.09 -3.28
CA ALA A 266 -1.26 0.86 -3.38
C ALA A 266 -0.80 -0.03 -4.54
N ILE A 267 -0.48 0.57 -5.70
CA ILE A 267 -0.08 -0.18 -6.91
C ILE A 267 1.20 -0.96 -6.63
N GLN A 268 2.26 -0.27 -6.21
CA GLN A 268 3.56 -0.89 -5.94
C GLN A 268 3.47 -1.91 -4.78
N THR A 269 2.67 -1.60 -3.76
CA THR A 269 2.45 -2.53 -2.64
C THR A 269 1.87 -3.86 -3.10
N VAL A 270 0.87 -3.84 -3.99
CA VAL A 270 0.28 -5.07 -4.53
C VAL A 270 1.27 -5.82 -5.43
N MET A 271 2.09 -5.12 -6.21
CA MET A 271 3.14 -5.74 -7.03
C MET A 271 4.20 -6.42 -6.16
N VAL A 272 4.66 -5.77 -5.10
CA VAL A 272 5.61 -6.36 -4.14
C VAL A 272 4.99 -7.58 -3.45
N MET A 273 3.72 -7.49 -3.01
CA MET A 273 3.03 -8.64 -2.42
C MET A 273 2.92 -9.82 -3.40
N LYS A 274 2.67 -9.56 -4.69
CA LYS A 274 2.65 -10.60 -5.72
C LYS A 274 3.95 -11.39 -5.78
N GLU A 275 5.09 -10.70 -5.80
CA GLU A 275 6.39 -11.37 -5.83
C GLU A 275 6.66 -12.14 -4.53
N ILE A 276 6.31 -11.57 -3.37
CA ILE A 276 6.43 -12.26 -2.07
C ILE A 276 5.59 -13.56 -2.06
N LEU A 277 4.34 -13.52 -2.53
CA LEU A 277 3.49 -14.71 -2.59
C LEU A 277 4.04 -15.77 -3.54
N LYS A 278 4.61 -15.34 -4.68
CA LYS A 278 5.24 -16.22 -5.67
C LYS A 278 6.50 -16.89 -5.11
N GLU A 279 7.40 -16.12 -4.50
CA GLU A 279 8.64 -16.62 -3.88
C GLU A 279 8.37 -17.63 -2.74
N ASN A 280 7.29 -17.40 -1.98
CA ASN A 280 6.86 -18.32 -0.93
C ASN A 280 6.02 -19.51 -1.45
N GLY A 281 5.72 -19.58 -2.75
CA GLY A 281 4.93 -20.66 -3.35
C GLY A 281 3.47 -20.70 -2.86
N ILE A 282 2.92 -19.52 -2.47
CA ILE A 282 1.55 -19.38 -1.94
C ILE A 282 0.68 -18.44 -2.79
N LEU A 283 1.11 -18.13 -4.02
CA LEU A 283 0.26 -17.39 -4.97
C LEU A 283 -0.95 -18.24 -5.35
N ALA A 284 -2.14 -17.62 -5.43
CA ALA A 284 -3.37 -18.33 -5.74
C ALA A 284 -3.33 -18.96 -7.15
N VAL A 285 -3.89 -20.17 -7.26
CA VAL A 285 -3.97 -20.87 -8.55
C VAL A 285 -5.14 -20.33 -9.39
N PRO A 286 -5.03 -20.32 -10.74
CA PRO A 286 -6.00 -19.66 -11.62
C PRO A 286 -7.43 -20.16 -11.58
N ASP A 287 -7.67 -21.41 -11.23
CA ASP A 287 -8.97 -22.07 -11.43
C ASP A 287 -9.96 -21.91 -10.25
N ILE A 288 -9.62 -21.11 -9.24
CA ILE A 288 -10.47 -20.89 -8.07
C ILE A 288 -11.04 -19.47 -8.10
N LYS A 289 -12.37 -19.37 -8.04
CA LYS A 289 -13.04 -18.06 -7.96
C LYS A 289 -12.68 -17.36 -6.65
N PRO A 290 -12.12 -16.13 -6.69
CA PRO A 290 -11.73 -15.41 -5.48
C PRO A 290 -12.96 -15.01 -4.65
N VAL A 291 -12.80 -15.02 -3.34
CA VAL A 291 -13.81 -14.60 -2.37
C VAL A 291 -13.35 -13.31 -1.69
N TYR A 292 -14.24 -12.33 -1.62
CA TYR A 292 -14.01 -11.05 -0.96
C TYR A 292 -14.94 -10.94 0.25
N ARG A 293 -14.35 -10.78 1.45
CA ARG A 293 -15.11 -10.58 2.69
C ARG A 293 -14.66 -9.30 3.36
N PHE A 294 -15.65 -8.52 3.83
CA PHE A 294 -15.41 -7.21 4.41
C PHE A 294 -15.92 -7.16 5.85
N PHE A 295 -15.10 -6.60 6.72
CA PHE A 295 -15.37 -6.42 8.13
C PHE A 295 -15.15 -4.96 8.51
N CYS A 296 -15.96 -4.43 9.43
CA CYS A 296 -15.73 -3.11 10.02
C CYS A 296 -15.99 -3.12 11.52
N SER A 297 -15.36 -2.21 12.24
CA SER A 297 -15.57 -2.05 13.70
C SER A 297 -16.58 -0.96 14.05
N GLY A 298 -17.03 -0.17 13.07
CA GLY A 298 -18.05 0.86 13.21
C GLY A 298 -19.35 0.49 12.53
N ASP A 299 -20.07 1.50 12.01
CA ASP A 299 -21.35 1.30 11.32
C ASP A 299 -21.19 0.62 9.96
N PRO A 300 -21.75 -0.61 9.76
CA PRO A 300 -21.66 -1.34 8.50
C PRO A 300 -22.35 -0.65 7.33
N ASP A 301 -23.43 0.09 7.56
CA ASP A 301 -24.15 0.78 6.48
C ASP A 301 -23.35 1.95 5.93
N SER A 302 -22.67 2.70 6.81
CA SER A 302 -21.74 3.75 6.39
C SER A 302 -20.54 3.17 5.63
N PHE A 303 -19.97 2.09 6.14
CA PHE A 303 -18.86 1.40 5.47
C PHE A 303 -19.28 0.86 4.08
N SER A 304 -20.47 0.28 3.96
CA SER A 304 -20.99 -0.25 2.69
C SER A 304 -21.15 0.85 1.64
N ARG A 305 -21.54 2.06 2.02
CA ARG A 305 -21.60 3.21 1.08
C ARG A 305 -20.21 3.53 0.50
N SER A 306 -19.19 3.60 1.35
CA SER A 306 -17.79 3.83 0.93
C SER A 306 -17.26 2.68 0.09
N LEU A 307 -17.58 1.43 0.45
CA LEU A 307 -17.22 0.23 -0.29
C LEU A 307 -17.78 0.28 -1.72
N ASN A 308 -19.06 0.60 -1.86
CA ASN A 308 -19.72 0.72 -3.16
C ASN A 308 -19.11 1.83 -4.01
N LEU A 309 -18.80 2.98 -3.42
CA LEU A 309 -18.15 4.10 -4.09
C LEU A 309 -16.77 3.70 -4.63
N ILE A 310 -15.95 3.01 -3.82
CA ILE A 310 -14.55 2.72 -4.16
C ILE A 310 -14.43 1.49 -5.07
N LEU A 311 -15.21 0.43 -4.83
CA LEU A 311 -15.13 -0.82 -5.61
C LEU A 311 -16.15 -0.93 -6.75
N GLY A 312 -17.13 -0.03 -6.82
CA GLY A 312 -18.11 0.03 -7.90
C GLY A 312 -19.11 -1.14 -7.92
N SER A 313 -19.39 -1.78 -6.78
CA SER A 313 -20.32 -2.91 -6.68
C SER A 313 -21.10 -2.88 -5.36
N ASN A 314 -22.40 -3.19 -5.45
CA ASN A 314 -23.33 -3.30 -4.31
C ASN A 314 -23.48 -4.76 -3.80
N ASP A 315 -22.73 -5.71 -4.34
CA ASP A 315 -22.92 -7.14 -4.10
C ASP A 315 -22.18 -7.67 -2.86
N TYR A 316 -21.47 -6.80 -2.14
CA TYR A 316 -20.67 -7.18 -0.98
C TYR A 316 -21.42 -6.96 0.33
N SER A 317 -21.43 -7.99 1.18
CA SER A 317 -21.85 -7.85 2.58
C SER A 317 -20.71 -7.40 3.46
N VAL A 318 -21.03 -6.65 4.51
CA VAL A 318 -20.09 -6.18 5.52
C VAL A 318 -20.51 -6.73 6.88
N ASP A 319 -19.59 -7.43 7.54
CA ASP A 319 -19.79 -7.95 8.89
C ASP A 319 -19.26 -6.94 9.93
N HIS A 320 -20.06 -6.62 10.95
CA HIS A 320 -19.61 -5.84 12.10
C HIS A 320 -18.78 -6.72 13.06
N VAL A 321 -17.63 -6.21 13.51
CA VAL A 321 -16.73 -6.90 14.44
C VAL A 321 -16.15 -5.93 15.45
N THR A 322 -16.30 -6.24 16.73
CA THR A 322 -15.64 -5.52 17.83
C THR A 322 -14.35 -6.25 18.23
N LEU A 323 -13.20 -5.52 18.24
CA LEU A 323 -11.87 -6.02 18.62
C LEU A 323 -11.43 -5.46 19.96
#